data_b3ceac669c550e68ef1ccd3bdb413cae
#
_entry.id   b3ceac669c550e68ef1ccd3bdb413cae
#
_cell.length_a   1.000
_cell.length_b   1.000
_cell.length_c   1.000
_cell.angle_alpha   90.00
_cell.angle_beta   90.00
_cell.angle_gamma   90.00
#
_symmetry.space_group_name_H-M   'P 1'
#
loop_
_entity.id
_entity.type
_entity.pdbx_description
1 polymer ?
#
loop_
_entity_poly.entity_id
_entity_poly.type
_entity_poly.pdbx_seq_one_letter_code
_entity_poly.pdbx_strand_id
1 'polypeptide(L)'
;MKKLLCSLITVLALTAFAQDTNVINDANATVRSLSGSFTAISVSSGIDLYLSQGNEESLAVSAADQKYLDRFKTEIVNGTLKIYYDNKGVTWKSDGKAKLKAYVSFKTLQKLNVSAGSDAIINGSINADDFNLDVSSGSVFKGDINAKTLTVDVSSGASINISGKSEKLKVDVSSGADFKGYDLVTDYCDATVSSGAGVHVTINKELNAKASSGGDIHYKGTALIRDIKTSSGGSVKKV
;
A
#
# COMPACT_ATOMS: atom_id res chain seq x y z
N MET A 1 31.29 50.57 49.25
CA MET A 1 31.23 49.11 49.03
C MET A 1 29.97 48.79 48.27
N LYS A 2 30.05 48.72 46.93
CA LYS A 2 28.91 48.38 46.06
C LYS A 2 29.00 46.92 45.71
N LYS A 3 28.05 46.08 46.13
CA LYS A 3 27.94 44.69 45.81
C LYS A 3 27.25 44.55 44.41
N LEU A 4 28.02 44.02 43.46
CA LEU A 4 27.53 43.69 42.14
C LEU A 4 26.86 42.29 42.20
N LEU A 5 25.55 42.24 41.96
CA LEU A 5 24.77 41.00 41.88
C LEU A 5 24.78 40.54 40.43
N CYS A 6 25.55 39.52 40.11
CA CYS A 6 25.48 38.85 38.80
C CYS A 6 24.29 37.90 38.75
N SER A 7 23.25 38.28 38.00
CA SER A 7 22.11 37.42 37.69
C SER A 7 22.47 36.49 36.55
N LEU A 8 22.58 35.18 36.85
CA LEU A 8 22.79 34.15 35.86
C LEU A 8 21.44 33.76 35.22
N ILE A 9 21.19 34.27 34.02
CA ILE A 9 20.01 33.87 33.22
C ILE A 9 20.31 32.53 32.56
N THR A 10 19.73 31.48 33.11
CA THR A 10 19.73 30.14 32.46
C THR A 10 18.71 30.14 31.33
N VAL A 11 19.19 30.20 30.09
CA VAL A 11 18.36 30.03 28.91
C VAL A 11 18.07 28.54 28.78
N LEU A 12 16.85 28.15 29.15
CA LEU A 12 16.33 26.80 28.87
C LEU A 12 15.98 26.72 27.38
N ALA A 13 16.86 26.10 26.59
CA ALA A 13 16.56 25.80 25.19
C ALA A 13 15.48 24.71 25.16
N LEU A 14 14.22 25.10 24.94
CA LEU A 14 13.19 24.15 24.52
C LEU A 14 13.52 23.66 23.10
N THR A 15 14.05 22.46 23.01
CA THR A 15 14.08 21.73 21.74
C THR A 15 12.63 21.37 21.40
N ALA A 16 12.02 22.12 20.51
CA ALA A 16 10.78 21.76 19.88
C ALA A 16 11.07 20.51 19.00
N PHE A 17 10.69 19.35 19.49
CA PHE A 17 10.55 18.19 18.63
C PHE A 17 9.42 18.52 17.65
N ALA A 18 9.77 18.66 16.38
CA ALA A 18 8.77 18.68 15.31
C ALA A 18 8.05 17.33 15.36
N GLN A 19 6.85 17.32 15.91
CA GLN A 19 5.92 16.23 15.73
C GLN A 19 5.52 16.24 14.26
N ASP A 20 5.92 15.21 13.51
CA ASP A 20 5.33 14.87 12.23
C ASP A 20 3.86 14.48 12.51
N THR A 21 3.01 15.47 12.64
CA THR A 21 1.57 15.27 12.71
C THR A 21 1.12 14.96 11.30
N ASN A 22 0.85 13.68 11.01
CA ASN A 22 0.03 13.31 9.86
C ASN A 22 -1.29 14.06 9.96
N VAL A 23 -1.38 15.20 9.29
CA VAL A 23 -2.58 16.05 9.33
C VAL A 23 -3.66 15.35 8.52
N ILE A 24 -4.56 14.65 9.21
CA ILE A 24 -5.78 14.13 8.62
C ILE A 24 -6.67 15.33 8.32
N ASN A 25 -6.72 15.73 7.05
CA ASN A 25 -7.57 16.85 6.63
C ASN A 25 -9.00 16.36 6.30
N ASP A 26 -9.63 15.70 7.26
CA ASP A 26 -11.02 15.23 7.18
C ASP A 26 -11.72 15.56 8.50
N ALA A 27 -12.59 16.58 8.47
CA ALA A 27 -13.31 17.07 9.66
C ALA A 27 -14.25 16.01 10.28
N ASN A 28 -14.59 14.96 9.53
CA ASN A 28 -15.46 13.88 10.00
C ASN A 28 -14.67 12.66 10.51
N ALA A 29 -13.32 12.72 10.52
CA ALA A 29 -12.51 11.62 10.97
C ALA A 29 -12.62 11.41 12.49
N THR A 30 -12.90 10.18 12.88
CA THR A 30 -12.96 9.75 14.29
C THR A 30 -11.78 8.83 14.58
N VAL A 31 -10.97 9.21 15.57
CA VAL A 31 -9.84 8.40 16.04
C VAL A 31 -10.35 7.09 16.65
N ARG A 32 -9.68 5.99 16.36
CA ARG A 32 -9.93 4.67 16.91
C ARG A 32 -8.73 4.21 17.74
N SER A 33 -9.02 3.67 18.93
CA SER A 33 -7.98 3.06 19.76
C SER A 33 -7.50 1.75 19.14
N LEU A 34 -6.20 1.56 19.07
CA LEU A 34 -5.56 0.32 18.65
C LEU A 34 -5.37 -0.60 19.87
N SER A 35 -5.80 -1.86 19.78
CA SER A 35 -5.67 -2.85 20.86
C SER A 35 -4.34 -3.61 20.87
N GLY A 36 -3.35 -3.15 20.11
CA GLY A 36 -2.02 -3.75 19.98
C GLY A 36 -1.29 -3.20 18.77
N SER A 37 -0.07 -3.68 18.53
CA SER A 37 0.72 -3.35 17.35
C SER A 37 0.40 -4.28 16.18
N PHE A 38 0.69 -3.82 14.96
CA PHE A 38 0.48 -4.58 13.75
C PHE A 38 1.65 -4.40 12.77
N THR A 39 1.92 -5.42 11.98
CA THR A 39 2.87 -5.38 10.85
C THR A 39 2.21 -5.75 9.53
N ALA A 40 0.90 -6.02 9.56
CA ALA A 40 0.09 -6.29 8.38
C ALA A 40 -1.22 -5.49 8.43
N ILE A 41 -1.71 -5.10 7.26
CA ILE A 41 -3.01 -4.43 7.11
C ILE A 41 -3.83 -5.20 6.07
N SER A 42 -5.11 -5.38 6.34
CA SER A 42 -6.09 -5.94 5.41
C SER A 42 -7.29 -5.01 5.34
N VAL A 43 -7.56 -4.46 4.16
CA VAL A 43 -8.73 -3.60 3.90
C VAL A 43 -9.64 -4.24 2.87
N SER A 44 -10.96 -4.12 3.10
CA SER A 44 -11.98 -4.64 2.19
C SER A 44 -13.29 -3.85 2.30
N SER A 45 -14.25 -4.15 1.41
CA SER A 45 -15.62 -3.59 1.42
C SER A 45 -15.72 -2.14 0.93
N GLY A 46 -14.97 -1.77 -0.11
CA GLY A 46 -15.08 -0.46 -0.77
C GLY A 46 -14.62 0.71 0.12
N ILE A 47 -13.56 0.50 0.88
CA ILE A 47 -12.98 1.49 1.77
C ILE A 47 -11.78 2.16 1.10
N ASP A 48 -11.73 3.50 1.14
CA ASP A 48 -10.57 4.28 0.75
C ASP A 48 -9.57 4.31 1.92
N LEU A 49 -8.43 3.64 1.79
CA LEU A 49 -7.38 3.56 2.79
C LEU A 49 -6.24 4.51 2.45
N TYR A 50 -5.94 5.41 3.36
CA TYR A 50 -4.79 6.33 3.29
C TYR A 50 -3.74 5.88 4.30
N LEU A 51 -2.53 5.58 3.82
CA LEU A 51 -1.43 5.05 4.61
C LEU A 51 -0.26 6.02 4.65
N SER A 52 0.38 6.14 5.79
CA SER A 52 1.64 6.87 5.93
C SER A 52 2.57 6.13 6.89
N GLN A 53 3.86 6.04 6.55
CA GLN A 53 4.87 5.52 7.45
C GLN A 53 5.35 6.64 8.38
N GLY A 54 5.39 6.38 9.67
CA GLY A 54 5.79 7.34 10.69
C GLY A 54 6.36 6.68 11.94
N ASN A 55 6.55 7.47 12.98
CA ASN A 55 7.13 7.00 14.25
C ASN A 55 6.08 6.44 15.22
N GLU A 56 4.80 6.60 14.91
CA GLU A 56 3.69 6.15 15.76
C GLU A 56 2.62 5.45 14.95
N GLU A 57 1.95 4.49 15.59
CA GLU A 57 0.79 3.82 15.02
C GLU A 57 -0.47 4.57 15.41
N SER A 58 -1.29 4.92 14.43
CA SER A 58 -2.57 5.58 14.67
C SER A 58 -3.61 5.16 13.63
N LEU A 59 -4.86 5.26 14.01
CA LEU A 59 -5.99 4.93 13.16
C LEU A 59 -7.11 5.94 13.36
N ALA A 60 -7.62 6.48 12.26
CA ALA A 60 -8.87 7.20 12.25
C ALA A 60 -9.75 6.73 11.10
N VAL A 61 -11.05 6.81 11.25
CA VAL A 61 -12.02 6.42 10.23
C VAL A 61 -13.05 7.52 10.02
N SER A 62 -13.55 7.61 8.80
CA SER A 62 -14.56 8.58 8.41
C SER A 62 -15.63 7.93 7.56
N ALA A 63 -16.84 8.39 7.65
CA ALA A 63 -17.97 8.00 6.81
C ALA A 63 -18.92 9.18 6.59
N ALA A 64 -19.79 9.07 5.59
CA ALA A 64 -20.76 10.13 5.29
C ALA A 64 -21.83 10.32 6.38
N ASP A 65 -22.08 9.34 7.23
CA ASP A 65 -23.13 9.36 8.25
C ASP A 65 -22.75 8.41 9.40
N GLN A 66 -23.18 8.69 10.63
CA GLN A 66 -22.94 7.91 11.84
C GLN A 66 -23.39 6.44 11.67
N LYS A 67 -24.53 6.19 11.05
CA LYS A 67 -25.01 4.81 10.79
C LYS A 67 -24.02 3.92 10.01
N TYR A 68 -23.14 4.54 9.22
CA TYR A 68 -22.08 3.82 8.52
C TYR A 68 -20.88 3.57 9.44
N LEU A 69 -20.55 4.52 10.34
CA LEU A 69 -19.48 4.37 11.33
C LEU A 69 -19.74 3.22 12.31
N ASP A 70 -20.99 2.94 12.67
CA ASP A 70 -21.37 1.86 13.60
C ASP A 70 -21.01 0.47 13.05
N ARG A 71 -21.03 0.34 11.72
CA ARG A 71 -20.70 -0.89 10.99
C ARG A 71 -19.28 -0.91 10.42
N PHE A 72 -18.56 0.19 10.50
CA PHE A 72 -17.17 0.30 10.09
C PHE A 72 -16.30 -0.35 11.17
N LYS A 73 -15.79 -1.56 10.91
CA LYS A 73 -15.05 -2.37 11.88
C LYS A 73 -13.54 -2.21 11.66
N THR A 74 -12.84 -2.10 12.77
CA THR A 74 -11.38 -2.07 12.84
C THR A 74 -10.93 -2.93 14.00
N GLU A 75 -10.13 -3.93 13.75
CA GLU A 75 -9.64 -4.85 14.77
C GLU A 75 -8.24 -5.37 14.45
N ILE A 76 -7.44 -5.65 15.46
CA ILE A 76 -6.13 -6.28 15.30
C ILE A 76 -6.28 -7.77 15.67
N VAL A 77 -6.00 -8.64 14.68
CA VAL A 77 -6.07 -10.09 14.84
C VAL A 77 -4.75 -10.68 14.33
N ASN A 78 -4.00 -11.34 15.20
CA ASN A 78 -2.71 -11.97 14.89
C ASN A 78 -1.73 -11.00 14.19
N GLY A 79 -1.56 -9.78 14.72
CA GLY A 79 -0.67 -8.76 14.17
C GLY A 79 -1.13 -8.14 12.85
N THR A 80 -2.37 -8.38 12.43
CA THR A 80 -2.99 -7.79 11.25
C THR A 80 -4.09 -6.82 11.65
N LEU A 81 -3.98 -5.55 11.26
CA LEU A 81 -5.06 -4.57 11.35
C LEU A 81 -6.07 -4.85 10.23
N LYS A 82 -7.23 -5.36 10.59
CA LYS A 82 -8.36 -5.59 9.69
C LYS A 82 -9.29 -4.39 9.68
N ILE A 83 -9.60 -3.90 8.50
CA ILE A 83 -10.44 -2.73 8.24
C ILE A 83 -11.53 -3.14 7.24
N TYR A 84 -12.78 -3.19 7.69
CA TYR A 84 -13.87 -3.70 6.86
C TYR A 84 -15.22 -3.13 7.28
N TYR A 85 -16.22 -3.28 6.41
CA TYR A 85 -17.60 -2.93 6.73
C TYR A 85 -18.42 -4.19 7.00
N ASP A 86 -19.13 -4.22 8.14
CA ASP A 86 -19.99 -5.35 8.52
C ASP A 86 -21.35 -5.27 7.80
N ASN A 87 -21.51 -6.09 6.78
CA ASN A 87 -22.71 -6.18 5.96
C ASN A 87 -23.76 -7.16 6.50
N LYS A 88 -23.56 -7.77 7.67
CA LYS A 88 -24.50 -8.78 8.19
C LYS A 88 -25.90 -8.20 8.36
N GLY A 89 -26.89 -8.89 7.79
CA GLY A 89 -28.30 -8.51 7.91
C GLY A 89 -28.75 -7.28 7.11
N VAL A 90 -27.91 -6.82 6.17
CA VAL A 90 -28.28 -5.69 5.27
C VAL A 90 -28.04 -6.06 3.83
N THR A 91 -29.01 -5.76 2.96
CA THR A 91 -28.76 -5.78 1.53
C THR A 91 -27.88 -4.58 1.19
N TRP A 92 -26.57 -4.81 1.05
CA TRP A 92 -25.64 -3.76 0.66
C TRP A 92 -25.89 -3.36 -0.80
N LYS A 93 -26.38 -2.17 -0.99
CA LYS A 93 -26.32 -1.51 -2.29
C LYS A 93 -25.13 -0.55 -2.22
N SER A 94 -24.04 -0.88 -2.90
CA SER A 94 -22.91 0.05 -3.06
C SER A 94 -23.35 1.18 -4.00
N ASP A 95 -24.01 2.18 -3.43
CA ASP A 95 -24.41 3.41 -4.14
C ASP A 95 -23.39 4.54 -3.96
N GLY A 96 -22.22 4.23 -3.42
CA GLY A 96 -21.15 5.19 -3.10
C GLY A 96 -21.49 6.20 -1.99
N LYS A 97 -22.66 6.09 -1.36
CA LYS A 97 -23.11 7.07 -0.38
C LYS A 97 -22.40 6.99 0.97
N ALA A 98 -21.88 5.81 1.32
CA ALA A 98 -21.23 5.61 2.63
C ALA A 98 -19.92 6.38 2.77
N LYS A 99 -19.14 6.58 1.69
CA LYS A 99 -17.85 7.30 1.64
C LYS A 99 -16.93 6.87 2.79
N LEU A 100 -16.68 5.57 2.88
CA LEU A 100 -15.87 4.97 3.93
C LEU A 100 -14.39 5.27 3.72
N LYS A 101 -13.75 5.91 4.69
CA LYS A 101 -12.32 6.21 4.63
C LYS A 101 -11.61 5.76 5.91
N ALA A 102 -10.41 5.24 5.77
CA ALA A 102 -9.53 4.92 6.88
C ALA A 102 -8.17 5.62 6.69
N TYR A 103 -7.65 6.19 7.75
CA TYR A 103 -6.36 6.86 7.80
C TYR A 103 -5.50 6.12 8.80
N VAL A 104 -4.40 5.54 8.35
CA VAL A 104 -3.51 4.70 9.18
C VAL A 104 -2.08 5.21 9.09
N SER A 105 -1.50 5.53 10.25
CA SER A 105 -0.06 5.67 10.40
C SER A 105 0.51 4.37 10.95
N PHE A 106 1.64 3.94 10.42
CA PHE A 106 2.32 2.71 10.83
C PHE A 106 3.83 2.93 10.97
N LYS A 107 4.47 2.15 11.83
CA LYS A 107 5.93 2.16 12.00
C LYS A 107 6.61 1.23 11.00
N THR A 108 6.19 -0.01 11.00
CA THR A 108 6.70 -1.07 10.14
C THR A 108 5.53 -1.80 9.50
N LEU A 109 5.60 -1.99 8.20
CA LEU A 109 4.61 -2.75 7.47
C LEU A 109 5.30 -3.80 6.59
N GLN A 110 4.89 -5.06 6.75
CA GLN A 110 5.42 -6.21 6.01
C GLN A 110 4.40 -6.75 4.99
N LYS A 111 3.12 -6.49 5.24
CA LYS A 111 2.05 -6.98 4.35
C LYS A 111 0.89 -5.99 4.27
N LEU A 112 0.42 -5.77 3.03
CA LEU A 112 -0.81 -5.05 2.74
C LEU A 112 -1.71 -5.89 1.83
N ASN A 113 -2.94 -6.13 2.26
CA ASN A 113 -3.98 -6.76 1.45
C ASN A 113 -5.10 -5.74 1.18
N VAL A 114 -5.44 -5.54 -0.10
CA VAL A 114 -6.49 -4.62 -0.55
C VAL A 114 -7.47 -5.40 -1.43
N SER A 115 -8.72 -5.48 -1.00
CA SER A 115 -9.70 -6.33 -1.69
C SER A 115 -11.12 -5.75 -1.71
N ALA A 116 -11.98 -6.41 -2.47
CA ALA A 116 -13.43 -6.11 -2.53
C ALA A 116 -13.73 -4.62 -2.82
N GLY A 117 -13.10 -4.08 -3.89
CA GLY A 117 -13.34 -2.73 -4.39
C GLY A 117 -12.81 -1.62 -3.50
N SER A 118 -11.84 -1.91 -2.63
CA SER A 118 -11.17 -0.91 -1.80
C SER A 118 -9.99 -0.27 -2.53
N ASP A 119 -9.71 0.99 -2.21
CA ASP A 119 -8.57 1.72 -2.76
C ASP A 119 -7.55 2.01 -1.66
N ALA A 120 -6.27 1.76 -1.91
CA ALA A 120 -5.18 2.10 -0.98
C ALA A 120 -4.23 3.12 -1.62
N ILE A 121 -3.98 4.20 -0.90
CA ILE A 121 -3.11 5.31 -1.32
C ILE A 121 -2.04 5.52 -0.26
N ILE A 122 -0.78 5.52 -0.69
CA ILE A 122 0.36 5.79 0.19
C ILE A 122 0.71 7.27 0.12
N ASN A 123 0.71 7.93 1.26
CA ASN A 123 1.22 9.29 1.44
C ASN A 123 2.71 9.20 1.85
N GLY A 124 3.59 9.62 0.97
CA GLY A 124 5.03 9.39 1.09
C GLY A 124 5.44 8.03 0.52
N SER A 125 6.36 7.33 1.18
CA SER A 125 6.90 6.03 0.73
C SER A 125 6.79 4.98 1.82
N ILE A 126 6.60 3.71 1.42
CA ILE A 126 6.80 2.55 2.31
C ILE A 126 8.26 2.13 2.20
N ASN A 127 8.97 2.09 3.33
CA ASN A 127 10.33 1.60 3.41
C ASN A 127 10.35 0.31 4.24
N ALA A 128 10.79 -0.79 3.63
CA ALA A 128 10.80 -2.11 4.26
C ALA A 128 11.97 -2.96 3.73
N ASP A 129 12.40 -3.97 4.49
CA ASP A 129 13.29 -4.99 3.95
C ASP A 129 12.51 -5.95 3.04
N ASP A 130 11.46 -6.56 3.57
CA ASP A 130 10.55 -7.45 2.82
C ASP A 130 9.13 -6.89 2.88
N PHE A 131 8.50 -6.74 1.72
CA PHE A 131 7.13 -6.26 1.63
C PHE A 131 6.28 -7.12 0.71
N ASN A 132 5.09 -7.52 1.19
CA ASN A 132 4.11 -8.29 0.44
C ASN A 132 2.87 -7.43 0.16
N LEU A 133 2.50 -7.30 -1.09
CA LEU A 133 1.34 -6.53 -1.56
C LEU A 133 0.37 -7.43 -2.31
N ASP A 134 -0.82 -7.65 -1.75
CA ASP A 134 -1.89 -8.40 -2.39
C ASP A 134 -3.03 -7.45 -2.76
N VAL A 135 -3.39 -7.35 -4.06
CA VAL A 135 -4.50 -6.49 -4.51
C VAL A 135 -5.44 -7.29 -5.40
N SER A 136 -6.72 -7.35 -5.04
CA SER A 136 -7.67 -8.19 -5.75
C SER A 136 -9.08 -7.63 -5.83
N SER A 137 -9.94 -8.28 -6.63
CA SER A 137 -11.39 -8.02 -6.63
C SER A 137 -11.74 -6.56 -6.95
N GLY A 138 -11.19 -6.04 -8.05
CA GLY A 138 -11.47 -4.68 -8.54
C GLY A 138 -10.91 -3.56 -7.68
N SER A 139 -9.95 -3.86 -6.81
CA SER A 139 -9.31 -2.88 -5.93
C SER A 139 -8.16 -2.14 -6.62
N VAL A 140 -7.78 -1.00 -6.07
CA VAL A 140 -6.69 -0.17 -6.61
C VAL A 140 -5.64 0.11 -5.53
N PHE A 141 -4.37 0.00 -5.90
CA PHE A 141 -3.25 0.48 -5.08
C PHE A 141 -2.49 1.58 -5.82
N LYS A 142 -2.13 2.65 -5.09
CA LYS A 142 -1.23 3.71 -5.58
C LYS A 142 -0.22 4.07 -4.50
N GLY A 143 1.08 4.03 -4.84
CA GLY A 143 2.09 4.41 -3.87
C GLY A 143 3.53 4.22 -4.30
N ASP A 144 4.42 4.74 -3.46
CA ASP A 144 5.86 4.58 -3.58
C ASP A 144 6.35 3.53 -2.58
N ILE A 145 7.15 2.57 -3.03
CA ILE A 145 7.69 1.49 -2.21
C ILE A 145 9.19 1.36 -2.44
N ASN A 146 9.95 1.39 -1.33
CA ASN A 146 11.37 1.08 -1.32
C ASN A 146 11.59 -0.17 -0.47
N ALA A 147 11.95 -1.27 -1.11
CA ALA A 147 12.13 -2.57 -0.43
C ALA A 147 13.36 -3.32 -0.95
N LYS A 148 13.96 -4.19 -0.13
CA LYS A 148 14.95 -5.15 -0.64
C LYS A 148 14.25 -6.24 -1.43
N THR A 149 13.22 -6.85 -0.84
CA THR A 149 12.38 -7.84 -1.53
C THR A 149 10.94 -7.35 -1.58
N LEU A 150 10.39 -7.25 -2.78
CA LEU A 150 8.99 -6.89 -3.00
C LEU A 150 8.28 -8.06 -3.69
N THR A 151 7.26 -8.60 -3.01
CA THR A 151 6.37 -9.61 -3.59
C THR A 151 5.00 -8.99 -3.83
N VAL A 152 4.50 -9.13 -5.06
CA VAL A 152 3.23 -8.52 -5.47
C VAL A 152 2.35 -9.56 -6.15
N ASP A 153 1.13 -9.71 -5.65
CA ASP A 153 0.08 -10.53 -6.24
C ASP A 153 -1.10 -9.65 -6.63
N VAL A 154 -1.48 -9.69 -7.92
CA VAL A 154 -2.60 -8.88 -8.44
C VAL A 154 -3.56 -9.75 -9.21
N SER A 155 -4.83 -9.70 -8.88
CA SER A 155 -5.81 -10.56 -9.55
C SER A 155 -7.21 -9.95 -9.65
N SER A 156 -8.07 -10.63 -10.43
CA SER A 156 -9.51 -10.34 -10.46
C SER A 156 -9.84 -8.88 -10.78
N GLY A 157 -9.23 -8.36 -11.85
CA GLY A 157 -9.49 -7.01 -12.35
C GLY A 157 -8.95 -5.88 -11.47
N ALA A 158 -8.04 -6.17 -10.55
CA ALA A 158 -7.40 -5.15 -9.72
C ALA A 158 -6.31 -4.40 -10.49
N SER A 159 -5.94 -3.22 -10.02
CA SER A 159 -4.89 -2.38 -10.64
C SER A 159 -3.92 -1.84 -9.62
N ILE A 160 -2.64 -1.92 -9.93
CA ILE A 160 -1.54 -1.33 -9.15
C ILE A 160 -0.87 -0.24 -9.98
N ASN A 161 -0.65 0.93 -9.37
CA ASN A 161 0.23 1.97 -9.87
C ASN A 161 1.31 2.24 -8.82
N ILE A 162 2.54 1.81 -9.10
CA ILE A 162 3.63 1.77 -8.13
C ILE A 162 4.87 2.45 -8.66
N SER A 163 5.55 3.19 -7.77
CA SER A 163 6.86 3.80 -7.98
C SER A 163 7.85 3.39 -6.89
N GLY A 164 9.12 3.80 -7.04
CA GLY A 164 10.15 3.58 -6.04
C GLY A 164 11.25 2.62 -6.48
N LYS A 165 11.76 1.81 -5.56
CA LYS A 165 12.90 0.92 -5.83
C LYS A 165 12.77 -0.42 -5.11
N SER A 166 13.22 -1.50 -5.78
CA SER A 166 13.44 -2.78 -5.11
C SER A 166 14.74 -3.43 -5.60
N GLU A 167 15.39 -4.23 -4.75
CA GLU A 167 16.47 -5.09 -5.22
C GLU A 167 15.88 -6.29 -5.96
N LYS A 168 14.88 -6.94 -5.37
CA LYS A 168 14.20 -8.11 -5.94
C LYS A 168 12.70 -7.87 -6.01
N LEU A 169 12.14 -8.06 -7.20
CA LEU A 169 10.70 -8.04 -7.44
C LEU A 169 10.22 -9.43 -7.87
N LYS A 170 9.26 -9.96 -7.14
CA LYS A 170 8.44 -11.08 -7.61
C LYS A 170 7.04 -10.55 -7.85
N VAL A 171 6.54 -10.66 -9.08
CA VAL A 171 5.21 -10.18 -9.45
C VAL A 171 4.42 -11.25 -10.16
N ASP A 172 3.22 -11.54 -9.64
CA ASP A 172 2.25 -12.46 -10.24
C ASP A 172 0.95 -11.70 -10.53
N VAL A 173 0.53 -11.69 -11.81
CA VAL A 173 -0.64 -10.95 -12.23
C VAL A 173 -1.55 -11.83 -13.07
N SER A 174 -2.82 -11.89 -12.73
CA SER A 174 -3.76 -12.76 -13.40
C SER A 174 -5.18 -12.18 -13.51
N SER A 175 -6.02 -12.85 -14.30
CA SER A 175 -7.48 -12.58 -14.34
C SER A 175 -7.80 -11.13 -14.67
N GLY A 176 -7.21 -10.60 -15.75
CA GLY A 176 -7.48 -9.25 -16.24
C GLY A 176 -6.99 -8.12 -15.34
N ALA A 177 -6.08 -8.40 -14.42
CA ALA A 177 -5.48 -7.40 -13.55
C ALA A 177 -4.29 -6.69 -14.23
N ASP A 178 -3.87 -5.54 -13.69
CA ASP A 178 -2.84 -4.71 -14.29
C ASP A 178 -1.83 -4.18 -13.25
N PHE A 179 -0.53 -4.45 -13.51
CA PHE A 179 0.59 -3.95 -12.73
C PHE A 179 1.34 -2.85 -13.49
N LYS A 180 1.15 -1.59 -13.10
CA LYS A 180 1.79 -0.40 -13.67
C LYS A 180 2.99 0.02 -12.83
N GLY A 181 4.14 -0.53 -13.12
CA GLY A 181 5.38 -0.34 -12.37
C GLY A 181 6.55 0.17 -13.24
N TYR A 182 6.30 0.97 -14.29
CA TYR A 182 7.41 1.58 -15.03
C TYR A 182 8.24 2.56 -14.19
N ASP A 183 7.63 3.14 -13.16
CA ASP A 183 8.29 4.05 -12.22
C ASP A 183 8.89 3.33 -11.00
N LEU A 184 8.72 2.00 -10.90
CA LEU A 184 9.41 1.13 -9.97
C LEU A 184 10.66 0.55 -10.64
N VAL A 185 11.84 0.92 -10.16
CA VAL A 185 13.11 0.40 -10.66
C VAL A 185 13.54 -0.79 -9.82
N THR A 186 13.71 -1.96 -10.46
CA THR A 186 14.19 -3.17 -9.79
C THR A 186 15.46 -3.72 -10.44
N ASP A 187 16.31 -4.39 -9.63
CA ASP A 187 17.50 -5.05 -10.15
C ASP A 187 17.18 -6.45 -10.72
N TYR A 188 16.44 -7.24 -9.97
CA TYR A 188 16.06 -8.62 -10.32
C TYR A 188 14.55 -8.76 -10.33
N CYS A 189 14.01 -9.31 -11.41
CA CYS A 189 12.57 -9.49 -11.56
C CYS A 189 12.20 -10.92 -11.97
N ASP A 190 11.31 -11.53 -11.19
CA ASP A 190 10.58 -12.75 -11.57
C ASP A 190 9.11 -12.37 -11.82
N ALA A 191 8.72 -12.29 -13.10
CA ALA A 191 7.38 -11.89 -13.50
C ALA A 191 6.59 -13.09 -14.07
N THR A 192 5.40 -13.29 -13.54
CA THR A 192 4.43 -14.25 -14.07
C THR A 192 3.14 -13.55 -14.41
N VAL A 193 2.63 -13.75 -15.64
CA VAL A 193 1.37 -13.16 -16.07
C VAL A 193 0.50 -14.16 -16.80
N SER A 194 -0.80 -14.10 -16.56
CA SER A 194 -1.75 -15.01 -17.23
C SER A 194 -3.15 -14.40 -17.37
N SER A 195 -3.99 -15.07 -18.16
CA SER A 195 -5.44 -14.78 -18.23
C SER A 195 -5.76 -13.31 -18.56
N GLY A 196 -5.12 -12.80 -19.62
CA GLY A 196 -5.38 -11.44 -20.12
C GLY A 196 -4.92 -10.31 -19.20
N ALA A 197 -4.00 -10.58 -18.29
CA ALA A 197 -3.42 -9.60 -17.38
C ALA A 197 -2.19 -8.90 -17.99
N GLY A 198 -1.79 -7.76 -17.40
CA GLY A 198 -0.68 -6.94 -17.87
C GLY A 198 0.35 -6.63 -16.80
N VAL A 199 1.65 -6.68 -17.17
CA VAL A 199 2.77 -6.27 -16.32
C VAL A 199 3.62 -5.24 -17.05
N HIS A 200 3.87 -4.09 -16.41
CA HIS A 200 4.74 -3.03 -16.90
C HIS A 200 5.81 -2.76 -15.85
N VAL A 201 7.11 -2.94 -16.18
CA VAL A 201 8.19 -2.87 -15.18
C VAL A 201 9.50 -2.33 -15.77
N THR A 202 10.34 -1.70 -14.93
CA THR A 202 11.70 -1.26 -15.28
C THR A 202 12.73 -2.09 -14.53
N ILE A 203 13.64 -2.77 -15.27
CA ILE A 203 14.55 -3.78 -14.73
C ILE A 203 15.98 -3.51 -15.17
N ASN A 204 16.93 -3.52 -14.25
CA ASN A 204 18.32 -3.17 -14.55
C ASN A 204 19.26 -4.36 -14.76
N LYS A 205 19.09 -5.48 -14.03
CA LYS A 205 20.05 -6.60 -14.04
C LYS A 205 19.53 -7.87 -14.70
N GLU A 206 18.48 -8.48 -14.16
CA GLU A 206 18.01 -9.79 -14.64
C GLU A 206 16.48 -9.90 -14.66
N LEU A 207 15.97 -10.53 -15.72
CA LEU A 207 14.56 -10.82 -15.90
C LEU A 207 14.33 -12.32 -16.14
N ASN A 208 13.48 -12.94 -15.31
CA ASN A 208 12.77 -14.18 -15.61
C ASN A 208 11.30 -13.83 -15.87
N ALA A 209 10.75 -14.28 -16.98
CA ALA A 209 9.40 -13.92 -17.40
C ALA A 209 8.60 -15.14 -17.87
N LYS A 210 7.37 -15.26 -17.36
CA LYS A 210 6.41 -16.28 -17.80
C LYS A 210 5.11 -15.59 -18.18
N ALA A 211 4.71 -15.72 -19.46
CA ALA A 211 3.47 -15.15 -19.96
C ALA A 211 2.62 -16.22 -20.63
N SER A 212 1.34 -16.33 -20.23
CA SER A 212 0.44 -17.35 -20.78
C SER A 212 -1.00 -16.82 -20.90
N SER A 213 -1.81 -17.54 -21.66
CA SER A 213 -3.26 -17.28 -21.75
C SER A 213 -3.60 -15.80 -22.04
N GLY A 214 -2.91 -15.20 -23.02
CA GLY A 214 -3.10 -13.81 -23.40
C GLY A 214 -2.56 -12.78 -22.42
N GLY A 215 -1.71 -13.17 -21.47
CA GLY A 215 -1.03 -12.23 -20.57
C GLY A 215 0.18 -11.56 -21.23
N ASP A 216 0.42 -10.28 -20.93
CA ASP A 216 1.46 -9.46 -21.56
C ASP A 216 2.43 -8.89 -20.52
N ILE A 217 3.75 -9.02 -20.78
CA ILE A 217 4.81 -8.38 -19.99
C ILE A 217 5.53 -7.36 -20.88
N HIS A 218 5.48 -6.08 -20.49
CA HIS A 218 6.25 -5.02 -21.10
C HIS A 218 7.32 -4.54 -20.13
N TYR A 219 8.59 -4.58 -20.53
CA TYR A 219 9.69 -4.14 -19.66
C TYR A 219 10.59 -3.10 -20.31
N LYS A 220 11.19 -2.26 -19.46
CA LYS A 220 12.24 -1.27 -19.79
C LYS A 220 13.53 -1.62 -19.07
N GLY A 221 14.60 -0.90 -19.40
CA GLY A 221 15.87 -0.96 -18.70
C GLY A 221 16.91 -1.83 -19.40
N THR A 222 17.95 -2.20 -18.67
CA THR A 222 19.17 -2.86 -19.19
C THR A 222 19.27 -4.34 -18.86
N ALA A 223 18.19 -4.93 -18.34
CA ALA A 223 18.17 -6.30 -17.86
C ALA A 223 18.70 -7.31 -18.87
N LEU A 224 19.52 -8.25 -18.39
CA LEU A 224 19.81 -9.50 -19.08
C LEU A 224 18.62 -10.44 -18.91
N ILE A 225 18.17 -10.99 -20.02
CA ILE A 225 17.11 -12.01 -20.01
C ILE A 225 17.74 -13.34 -19.61
N ARG A 226 17.24 -13.94 -18.52
CA ARG A 226 17.66 -15.27 -18.08
C ARG A 226 16.78 -16.38 -18.64
N ASP A 227 15.46 -16.19 -18.52
CA ASP A 227 14.49 -17.16 -19.01
C ASP A 227 13.21 -16.42 -19.44
N ILE A 228 12.74 -16.72 -20.64
CA ILE A 228 11.42 -16.28 -21.12
C ILE A 228 10.63 -17.50 -21.55
N LYS A 229 9.45 -17.67 -20.94
CA LYS A 229 8.48 -18.71 -21.31
C LYS A 229 7.17 -18.07 -21.71
N THR A 230 6.77 -18.32 -22.96
CA THR A 230 5.47 -17.86 -23.45
C THR A 230 4.65 -19.04 -23.96
N SER A 231 3.35 -19.01 -23.72
CA SER A 231 2.40 -20.02 -24.22
C SER A 231 1.01 -19.41 -24.40
N SER A 232 0.17 -20.08 -25.17
CA SER A 232 -1.26 -19.74 -25.29
C SER A 232 -1.53 -18.24 -25.51
N GLY A 233 -0.78 -17.61 -26.44
CA GLY A 233 -0.95 -16.20 -26.79
C GLY A 233 -0.36 -15.20 -25.80
N GLY A 234 0.43 -15.63 -24.82
CA GLY A 234 1.16 -14.74 -23.94
C GLY A 234 2.34 -14.07 -24.65
N SER A 235 2.73 -12.84 -24.23
CA SER A 235 3.83 -12.12 -24.83
C SER A 235 4.75 -11.42 -23.82
N VAL A 236 6.04 -11.28 -24.18
CA VAL A 236 7.05 -10.54 -23.41
C VAL A 236 7.79 -9.63 -24.38
N LYS A 237 7.73 -8.30 -24.13
CA LYS A 237 8.29 -7.30 -25.04
C LYS A 237 9.11 -6.26 -24.29
N LYS A 238 10.26 -5.90 -24.83
CA LYS A 238 11.01 -4.71 -24.42
C LYS A 238 10.44 -3.50 -25.13
N VAL A 239 10.26 -2.37 -24.41
CA VAL A 239 9.71 -1.10 -24.91
C VAL A 239 10.69 0.05 -24.68
#